data_5f66f23fb5d6ff5f442f161ec282abc0
#
_entry.id   5f66f23fb5d6ff5f442f161ec282abc0
#
_cell.length_a   1.000
_cell.length_b   1.000
_cell.length_c   1.000
_cell.angle_alpha   90.00
_cell.angle_beta   90.00
_cell.angle_gamma   90.00
#
_symmetry.space_group_name_H-M   'P 1'
#
loop_
_entity.id
_entity.type
_entity.pdbx_description
1 polymer ?
#
loop_
_entity_poly.entity_id
_entity_poly.type
_entity_poly.pdbx_seq_one_letter_code
_entity_poly.pdbx_strand_id
1 'polypeptide(L)'
;MFIRLAAAAVLLAGLSFQGARAEPVTIASAAQGSSTYNIALAAARAASEIGGLDLRPQPYKSTSQGAAFVDSGEVDFGLENAFAVREAMLGLGRFESQKMGNLRLVARLQPLRMALAVGKDSGIRSFDDLRGKRLPAGFRAAVTGELLISAMLANGGLSYDDVEKVPVNDFTAMAEAFVAGQLDAYIFVIGTPRDEQVSRTVGGLLPLPFVDGAEAVARVQAILPVASLGRLQPDPSLVDIEKETVVLEYDYFVYTHAGEAEETVRKMVESLHGGKDLMVQSVASMAWFDPARMNANLGLPYHPAAEAFFREKGLSH
;
A
#
# COMPACT_ATOMS: atom_id res chain seq x y z
N MET A 1 67.52 56.49 12.12
CA MET A 1 67.36 55.63 10.93
C MET A 1 66.46 54.44 11.32
N PHE A 2 65.17 54.61 11.12
CA PHE A 2 64.16 53.64 11.58
C PHE A 2 63.58 52.89 10.38
N ILE A 3 63.84 51.61 10.31
CA ILE A 3 63.29 50.72 9.28
C ILE A 3 61.92 50.20 9.81
N ARG A 4 60.84 50.52 9.07
CA ARG A 4 59.50 49.98 9.34
C ARG A 4 59.30 48.69 8.49
N LEU A 5 59.17 47.55 9.16
CA LEU A 5 58.66 46.31 8.52
C LEU A 5 57.12 46.40 8.49
N ALA A 6 56.58 46.32 7.29
CA ALA A 6 55.16 46.09 7.01
C ALA A 6 54.88 44.59 6.93
N ALA A 7 54.13 44.05 7.85
CA ALA A 7 53.63 42.65 7.80
C ALA A 7 52.32 42.65 7.01
N ALA A 8 52.33 42.00 5.83
CA ALA A 8 51.13 41.74 5.04
C ALA A 8 50.44 40.46 5.58
N ALA A 9 49.26 40.62 6.23
CA ALA A 9 48.41 39.49 6.62
C ALA A 9 47.58 39.07 5.42
N VAL A 10 47.85 37.88 4.88
CA VAL A 10 47.04 37.22 3.87
C VAL A 10 45.89 36.52 4.59
N LEU A 11 44.66 37.06 4.52
CA LEU A 11 43.43 36.41 4.92
C LEU A 11 43.03 35.33 3.88
N LEU A 12 43.32 34.09 4.13
CA LEU A 12 42.70 32.97 3.39
C LEU A 12 41.23 32.83 3.88
N ALA A 13 40.31 33.39 3.09
CA ALA A 13 38.87 33.09 3.23
C ALA A 13 38.65 31.65 2.76
N GLY A 14 38.63 30.73 3.70
CA GLY A 14 38.18 29.35 3.49
C GLY A 14 36.67 29.32 3.17
N LEU A 15 36.32 29.26 1.90
CA LEU A 15 34.97 28.93 1.46
C LEU A 15 34.71 27.46 1.85
N SER A 16 34.14 27.27 3.02
CA SER A 16 33.53 25.97 3.39
C SER A 16 32.35 25.74 2.46
N PHE A 17 32.54 24.99 1.38
CA PHE A 17 31.42 24.37 0.68
C PHE A 17 30.80 23.34 1.64
N GLN A 18 29.87 23.78 2.49
CA GLN A 18 28.88 22.90 3.07
C GLN A 18 28.00 22.47 1.89
N GLY A 19 28.27 21.29 1.34
CA GLY A 19 27.38 20.68 0.38
C GLY A 19 25.98 20.67 1.00
N ALA A 20 25.06 21.42 0.42
CA ALA A 20 23.64 21.37 0.80
C ALA A 20 23.22 19.91 0.69
N ARG A 21 23.06 19.25 1.84
CA ARG A 21 22.47 17.92 1.89
C ARG A 21 21.02 18.13 1.44
N ALA A 22 20.66 17.54 0.31
CA ALA A 22 19.28 17.58 -0.15
C ALA A 22 18.38 17.11 1.01
N GLU A 23 17.30 17.82 1.25
CA GLU A 23 16.32 17.39 2.25
C GLU A 23 15.84 15.97 1.90
N PRO A 24 15.61 15.10 2.90
CA PRO A 24 15.12 13.77 2.63
C PRO A 24 13.73 13.86 2.00
N VAL A 25 13.52 13.10 0.96
CA VAL A 25 12.21 12.92 0.32
C VAL A 25 11.36 11.97 1.18
N THR A 26 10.09 12.26 1.37
CA THR A 26 9.21 11.53 2.25
C THR A 26 8.13 10.75 1.49
N ILE A 27 7.69 9.61 2.05
CA ILE A 27 6.56 8.85 1.52
C ILE A 27 5.60 8.44 2.63
N ALA A 28 4.38 8.96 2.59
CA ALA A 28 3.32 8.61 3.52
C ALA A 28 2.91 7.14 3.34
N SER A 29 2.80 6.43 4.46
CA SER A 29 2.41 5.02 4.52
C SER A 29 1.45 4.78 5.70
N ALA A 30 0.99 3.53 5.88
CA ALA A 30 0.26 3.13 7.08
C ALA A 30 1.21 2.89 8.26
N ALA A 31 0.67 2.48 9.40
CA ALA A 31 1.42 2.23 10.63
C ALA A 31 2.59 1.27 10.44
N GLN A 32 3.63 1.46 11.23
CA GLN A 32 4.79 0.56 11.23
C GLN A 32 4.37 -0.91 11.41
N GLY A 33 5.04 -1.80 10.69
CA GLY A 33 4.71 -3.23 10.68
C GLY A 33 3.53 -3.63 9.79
N SER A 34 2.78 -2.66 9.24
CA SER A 34 1.73 -2.95 8.26
C SER A 34 2.33 -3.34 6.90
N SER A 35 1.53 -4.04 6.08
CA SER A 35 1.92 -4.38 4.70
C SER A 35 2.32 -3.16 3.89
N THR A 36 1.56 -2.05 3.99
CA THR A 36 1.84 -0.81 3.27
C THR A 36 3.12 -0.14 3.72
N TYR A 37 3.42 -0.18 5.04
CA TYR A 37 4.70 0.33 5.54
C TYR A 37 5.89 -0.48 4.99
N ASN A 38 5.77 -1.80 4.94
CA ASN A 38 6.82 -2.66 4.38
C ASN A 38 7.00 -2.43 2.87
N ILE A 39 5.92 -2.17 2.12
CA ILE A 39 5.99 -1.76 0.70
C ILE A 39 6.69 -0.41 0.56
N ALA A 40 6.41 0.56 1.44
CA ALA A 40 7.11 1.85 1.45
C ALA A 40 8.61 1.71 1.72
N LEU A 41 9.01 0.81 2.63
CA LEU A 41 10.42 0.48 2.88
C LEU A 41 11.07 -0.13 1.63
N ALA A 42 10.38 -1.05 0.95
CA ALA A 42 10.88 -1.65 -0.29
C ALA A 42 11.06 -0.61 -1.40
N ALA A 43 10.09 0.29 -1.58
CA ALA A 43 10.18 1.41 -2.52
C ALA A 43 11.32 2.37 -2.15
N ALA A 44 11.51 2.67 -0.85
CA ALA A 44 12.59 3.51 -0.35
C ALA A 44 13.97 2.91 -0.65
N ARG A 45 14.11 1.60 -0.50
CA ARG A 45 15.34 0.91 -0.87
C ARG A 45 15.63 1.03 -2.36
N ALA A 46 14.65 0.78 -3.23
CA ALA A 46 14.81 0.95 -4.67
C ALA A 46 15.13 2.39 -5.04
N ALA A 47 14.45 3.38 -4.44
CA ALA A 47 14.69 4.80 -4.65
C ALA A 47 16.13 5.22 -4.27
N SER A 48 16.64 4.69 -3.15
CA SER A 48 18.01 4.98 -2.69
C SER A 48 19.07 4.32 -3.59
N GLU A 49 18.93 3.02 -3.88
CA GLU A 49 19.96 2.26 -4.59
C GLU A 49 20.00 2.55 -6.09
N ILE A 50 18.89 2.93 -6.71
CA ILE A 50 18.79 3.19 -8.17
C ILE A 50 18.73 4.68 -8.46
N GLY A 51 17.80 5.41 -7.80
CA GLY A 51 17.55 6.83 -8.09
C GLY A 51 18.40 7.80 -7.27
N GLY A 52 19.15 7.33 -6.28
CA GLY A 52 19.90 8.17 -5.35
C GLY A 52 19.00 9.11 -4.53
N LEU A 53 17.71 8.75 -4.34
CA LEU A 53 16.79 9.49 -3.49
C LEU A 53 16.88 8.97 -2.04
N ASP A 54 17.14 9.87 -1.08
CA ASP A 54 16.98 9.56 0.36
C ASP A 54 15.49 9.53 0.70
N LEU A 55 14.78 8.50 0.23
CA LEU A 55 13.34 8.34 0.44
C LEU A 55 13.07 7.73 1.82
N ARG A 56 12.25 8.41 2.64
CA ARG A 56 11.96 8.00 4.01
C ARG A 56 10.48 7.73 4.22
N PRO A 57 10.09 6.50 4.56
CA PRO A 57 8.72 6.19 4.94
C PRO A 57 8.28 6.95 6.19
N GLN A 58 7.16 7.65 6.09
CA GLN A 58 6.51 8.35 7.18
C GLN A 58 5.22 7.63 7.55
N PRO A 59 5.17 6.96 8.73
CA PRO A 59 4.03 6.16 9.12
C PRO A 59 2.89 7.04 9.67
N TYR A 60 1.68 6.75 9.23
CA TYR A 60 0.42 7.28 9.75
C TYR A 60 -0.45 6.15 10.29
N LYS A 61 -1.52 6.44 11.02
CA LYS A 61 -2.46 5.41 11.50
C LYS A 61 -3.17 4.69 10.35
N SER A 62 -3.36 5.39 9.22
CA SER A 62 -3.86 4.82 7.97
C SER A 62 -3.25 5.56 6.77
N THR A 63 -3.24 4.94 5.60
CA THR A 63 -2.77 5.56 4.35
C THR A 63 -3.56 6.81 4.00
N SER A 64 -4.88 6.81 4.27
CA SER A 64 -5.77 7.93 3.97
C SER A 64 -5.47 9.20 4.78
N GLN A 65 -4.88 9.07 5.99
CA GLN A 65 -4.37 10.25 6.71
C GLN A 65 -3.18 10.88 5.98
N GLY A 66 -2.28 10.06 5.44
CA GLY A 66 -1.14 10.53 4.68
C GLY A 66 -1.54 11.31 3.43
N ALA A 67 -2.65 10.97 2.80
CA ALA A 67 -3.10 11.62 1.57
C ALA A 67 -3.35 13.13 1.72
N ALA A 68 -3.87 13.56 2.86
CA ALA A 68 -4.08 14.99 3.13
C ALA A 68 -2.76 15.77 3.21
N PHE A 69 -1.71 15.18 3.79
CA PHE A 69 -0.38 15.80 3.87
C PHE A 69 0.34 15.82 2.51
N VAL A 70 0.07 14.84 1.64
CA VAL A 70 0.57 14.89 0.26
C VAL A 70 -0.19 15.93 -0.55
N ASP A 71 -1.52 16.05 -0.39
CA ASP A 71 -2.32 17.07 -1.09
C ASP A 71 -1.94 18.50 -0.69
N SER A 72 -1.50 18.71 0.56
CA SER A 72 -0.97 20.00 1.03
C SER A 72 0.48 20.27 0.62
N GLY A 73 1.22 19.28 0.14
CA GLY A 73 2.65 19.37 -0.17
C GLY A 73 3.57 19.29 1.05
N GLU A 74 3.06 18.86 2.22
CA GLU A 74 3.87 18.63 3.42
C GLU A 74 4.64 17.30 3.38
N VAL A 75 4.17 16.37 2.56
CA VAL A 75 4.81 15.06 2.29
C VAL A 75 4.88 14.87 0.79
N ASP A 76 6.03 14.43 0.29
CA ASP A 76 6.31 14.42 -1.14
C ASP A 76 5.54 13.32 -1.90
N PHE A 77 5.48 12.12 -1.35
CA PHE A 77 4.79 10.98 -1.95
C PHE A 77 3.84 10.30 -0.96
N GLY A 78 2.96 9.47 -1.49
CA GLY A 78 2.11 8.59 -0.68
C GLY A 78 1.85 7.26 -1.36
N LEU A 79 1.47 6.30 -0.54
CA LEU A 79 1.01 4.97 -0.96
C LEU A 79 -0.46 4.81 -0.58
N GLU A 80 -1.31 4.46 -1.55
CA GLU A 80 -2.72 4.19 -1.27
C GLU A 80 -3.27 3.14 -2.24
N ASN A 81 -4.31 2.46 -1.82
CA ASN A 81 -5.07 1.56 -2.68
C ASN A 81 -5.90 2.33 -3.71
N ALA A 82 -6.19 1.68 -4.83
CA ALA A 82 -6.84 2.27 -5.99
C ALA A 82 -8.20 2.92 -5.69
N PHE A 83 -9.01 2.32 -4.82
CA PHE A 83 -10.33 2.88 -4.51
C PHE A 83 -10.21 4.12 -3.61
N ALA A 84 -9.33 4.11 -2.60
CA ALA A 84 -9.19 5.23 -1.68
C ALA A 84 -8.48 6.44 -2.32
N VAL A 85 -7.46 6.25 -3.16
CA VAL A 85 -6.85 7.36 -3.89
C VAL A 85 -7.85 7.97 -4.88
N ARG A 86 -8.69 7.12 -5.51
CA ARG A 86 -9.76 7.59 -6.40
C ARG A 86 -10.81 8.39 -5.66
N GLU A 87 -11.29 7.92 -4.51
CA GLU A 87 -12.22 8.66 -3.66
C GLU A 87 -11.64 10.00 -3.23
N ALA A 88 -10.39 10.04 -2.77
CA ALA A 88 -9.71 11.26 -2.33
C ALA A 88 -9.61 12.30 -3.47
N MET A 89 -9.13 11.88 -4.65
CA MET A 89 -8.94 12.76 -5.79
C MET A 89 -10.25 13.28 -6.40
N LEU A 90 -11.32 12.50 -6.35
CA LEU A 90 -12.63 12.87 -6.88
C LEU A 90 -13.56 13.54 -5.84
N GLY A 91 -13.24 13.45 -4.54
CA GLY A 91 -14.11 13.91 -3.46
C GLY A 91 -15.34 13.01 -3.34
N LEU A 92 -15.14 11.69 -3.25
CA LEU A 92 -16.22 10.72 -3.15
C LEU A 92 -16.18 10.02 -1.78
N GLY A 93 -17.28 9.39 -1.41
CA GLY A 93 -17.40 8.60 -0.19
C GLY A 93 -16.96 9.39 1.05
N ARG A 94 -16.01 8.86 1.79
CA ARG A 94 -15.48 9.53 3.00
C ARG A 94 -14.77 10.87 2.75
N PHE A 95 -14.46 11.20 1.50
CA PHE A 95 -13.78 12.46 1.11
C PHE A 95 -14.73 13.47 0.45
N GLU A 96 -16.06 13.30 0.52
CA GLU A 96 -17.03 14.23 -0.07
C GLU A 96 -16.86 15.69 0.39
N SER A 97 -16.46 15.89 1.66
CA SER A 97 -16.20 17.21 2.22
C SER A 97 -14.74 17.70 2.03
N GLN A 98 -13.85 16.87 1.51
CA GLN A 98 -12.42 17.16 1.43
C GLN A 98 -11.79 16.52 0.18
N LYS A 99 -12.20 17.06 -0.99
CA LYS A 99 -11.58 16.65 -2.25
C LYS A 99 -10.10 17.06 -2.28
N MET A 100 -9.23 16.10 -2.60
CA MET A 100 -7.78 16.28 -2.70
C MET A 100 -7.39 16.49 -4.17
N GLY A 101 -7.57 17.71 -4.66
CA GLY A 101 -7.43 18.07 -6.08
C GLY A 101 -5.98 18.17 -6.57
N ASN A 102 -5.02 18.32 -5.65
CA ASN A 102 -3.60 18.45 -5.99
C ASN A 102 -2.88 17.09 -6.17
N LEU A 103 -3.52 15.98 -5.79
CA LEU A 103 -2.90 14.68 -5.95
C LEU A 103 -2.73 14.30 -7.43
N ARG A 104 -1.62 13.62 -7.74
CA ARG A 104 -1.27 13.06 -9.05
C ARG A 104 -0.73 11.65 -8.88
N LEU A 105 -1.17 10.72 -9.72
CA LEU A 105 -0.60 9.38 -9.74
C LEU A 105 0.85 9.42 -10.22
N VAL A 106 1.69 8.56 -9.69
CA VAL A 106 3.09 8.36 -10.11
C VAL A 106 3.26 6.99 -10.75
N ALA A 107 2.80 5.93 -10.08
CA ALA A 107 2.91 4.58 -10.59
C ALA A 107 1.90 3.64 -9.93
N ARG A 108 1.35 2.71 -10.72
CA ARG A 108 0.77 1.49 -10.18
C ARG A 108 1.89 0.59 -9.66
N LEU A 109 1.69 0.04 -8.48
CA LEU A 109 2.54 -1.02 -7.92
C LEU A 109 1.89 -2.40 -8.14
N GLN A 110 2.13 -3.33 -7.22
CA GLN A 110 1.51 -4.65 -7.27
C GLN A 110 0.04 -4.61 -6.84
N PRO A 111 -0.77 -5.60 -7.25
CA PRO A 111 -2.04 -5.85 -6.61
C PRO A 111 -1.82 -6.32 -5.17
N LEU A 112 -2.56 -5.77 -4.22
CA LEU A 112 -2.69 -6.34 -2.90
C LEU A 112 -3.70 -7.48 -2.97
N ARG A 113 -3.30 -8.68 -2.59
CA ARG A 113 -4.09 -9.90 -2.63
C ARG A 113 -4.46 -10.34 -1.24
N MET A 114 -5.74 -10.61 -1.03
CA MET A 114 -6.24 -10.94 0.29
C MET A 114 -7.44 -11.87 0.27
N ALA A 115 -7.66 -12.50 1.41
CA ALA A 115 -8.83 -13.32 1.67
C ALA A 115 -9.30 -13.12 3.11
N LEU A 116 -10.54 -13.52 3.41
CA LEU A 116 -10.87 -13.89 4.79
C LEU A 116 -10.20 -15.23 5.08
N ALA A 117 -9.37 -15.28 6.12
CA ALA A 117 -8.74 -16.51 6.56
C ALA A 117 -9.24 -16.89 7.95
N VAL A 118 -9.31 -18.19 8.17
CA VAL A 118 -9.67 -18.85 9.42
C VAL A 118 -8.54 -19.76 9.87
N GLY A 119 -8.52 -20.17 11.13
CA GLY A 119 -7.58 -21.20 11.57
C GLY A 119 -7.81 -22.50 10.80
N LYS A 120 -6.73 -23.19 10.42
CA LYS A 120 -6.79 -24.42 9.61
C LYS A 120 -7.67 -25.50 10.25
N ASP A 121 -7.69 -25.57 11.59
CA ASP A 121 -8.44 -26.54 12.36
C ASP A 121 -9.79 -26.02 12.88
N SER A 122 -10.23 -24.83 12.46
CA SER A 122 -11.47 -24.18 12.94
C SER A 122 -12.76 -24.91 12.55
N GLY A 123 -12.72 -25.78 11.54
CA GLY A 123 -13.91 -26.42 10.97
C GLY A 123 -14.66 -25.54 9.96
N ILE A 124 -14.34 -24.25 9.81
CA ILE A 124 -14.89 -23.33 8.82
C ILE A 124 -14.22 -23.62 7.46
N ARG A 125 -15.00 -23.74 6.37
CA ARG A 125 -14.49 -24.10 5.05
C ARG A 125 -15.04 -23.23 3.91
N SER A 126 -16.10 -22.47 4.18
CA SER A 126 -16.81 -21.64 3.21
C SER A 126 -17.29 -20.34 3.83
N PHE A 127 -17.77 -19.41 3.01
CA PHE A 127 -18.42 -18.19 3.50
C PHE A 127 -19.70 -18.49 4.30
N ASP A 128 -20.47 -19.51 3.90
CA ASP A 128 -21.69 -19.88 4.64
C ASP A 128 -21.40 -20.31 6.08
N ASP A 129 -20.24 -20.90 6.35
CA ASP A 129 -19.83 -21.30 7.70
C ASP A 129 -19.50 -20.09 8.60
N LEU A 130 -19.40 -18.88 8.03
CA LEU A 130 -19.17 -17.65 8.79
C LEU A 130 -20.43 -17.12 9.49
N ARG A 131 -21.61 -17.66 9.21
CA ARG A 131 -22.85 -17.25 9.91
C ARG A 131 -22.72 -17.42 11.40
N GLY A 132 -22.98 -16.33 12.15
CA GLY A 132 -22.84 -16.29 13.60
C GLY A 132 -21.41 -16.38 14.13
N LYS A 133 -20.39 -16.30 13.28
CA LYS A 133 -18.99 -16.26 13.68
C LYS A 133 -18.54 -14.84 14.00
N ARG A 134 -17.52 -14.73 14.85
CA ARG A 134 -16.93 -13.47 15.31
C ARG A 134 -16.01 -12.91 14.24
N LEU A 135 -16.40 -11.80 13.63
CA LEU A 135 -15.63 -11.11 12.62
C LEU A 135 -15.23 -9.70 13.06
N PRO A 136 -14.08 -9.19 12.58
CA PRO A 136 -13.63 -7.84 12.93
C PRO A 136 -14.57 -6.79 12.34
N ALA A 137 -14.86 -5.74 13.11
CA ALA A 137 -15.72 -4.63 12.74
C ALA A 137 -15.25 -3.33 13.41
N GLY A 138 -15.82 -2.19 13.00
CA GLY A 138 -15.65 -0.90 13.68
C GLY A 138 -14.34 -0.17 13.46
N PHE A 139 -13.40 -0.70 12.78
CA PHE A 139 -12.07 -0.17 12.35
C PHE A 139 -11.87 1.35 12.47
N ARG A 140 -11.83 1.91 13.70
CA ARG A 140 -11.86 3.37 13.94
C ARG A 140 -10.67 4.12 13.34
N ALA A 141 -9.49 3.50 13.35
CA ALA A 141 -8.28 4.10 12.79
C ALA A 141 -8.01 3.67 11.34
N ALA A 142 -8.65 2.60 10.86
CA ALA A 142 -8.45 2.03 9.54
C ALA A 142 -9.78 1.69 8.86
N VAL A 143 -10.58 2.71 8.58
CA VAL A 143 -11.98 2.60 8.05
C VAL A 143 -12.10 1.67 6.82
N THR A 144 -11.05 1.56 6.02
CA THR A 144 -10.94 0.62 4.90
C THR A 144 -11.21 -0.83 5.31
N GLY A 145 -10.89 -1.23 6.55
CA GLY A 145 -11.13 -2.59 7.05
C GLY A 145 -12.60 -2.98 7.03
N GLU A 146 -13.49 -2.07 7.41
CA GLU A 146 -14.94 -2.27 7.37
C GLU A 146 -15.44 -2.52 5.93
N LEU A 147 -14.97 -1.71 4.97
CA LEU A 147 -15.32 -1.86 3.55
C LEU A 147 -14.81 -3.19 2.98
N LEU A 148 -13.60 -3.59 3.33
CA LEU A 148 -13.02 -4.86 2.88
C LEU A 148 -13.81 -6.06 3.40
N ILE A 149 -14.11 -6.12 4.70
CA ILE A 149 -14.92 -7.21 5.26
C ILE A 149 -16.31 -7.23 4.61
N SER A 150 -16.95 -6.06 4.47
CA SER A 150 -18.27 -5.96 3.81
C SER A 150 -18.25 -6.52 2.39
N ALA A 151 -17.23 -6.17 1.60
CA ALA A 151 -17.08 -6.67 0.23
C ALA A 151 -16.79 -8.18 0.17
N MET A 152 -15.96 -8.68 1.10
CA MET A 152 -15.67 -10.10 1.22
C MET A 152 -16.90 -10.90 1.60
N LEU A 153 -17.68 -10.45 2.58
CA LEU A 153 -18.95 -11.07 2.96
C LEU A 153 -19.95 -11.05 1.80
N ALA A 154 -20.08 -9.91 1.10
CA ALA A 154 -20.97 -9.77 -0.04
C ALA A 154 -20.63 -10.73 -1.18
N ASN A 155 -19.36 -11.08 -1.40
CA ASN A 155 -18.98 -12.12 -2.35
C ASN A 155 -19.69 -13.44 -2.04
N GLY A 156 -19.68 -13.86 -0.77
CA GLY A 156 -20.37 -15.07 -0.31
C GLY A 156 -21.89 -14.91 -0.11
N GLY A 157 -22.48 -13.76 -0.46
CA GLY A 157 -23.91 -13.51 -0.24
C GLY A 157 -24.27 -13.23 1.22
N LEU A 158 -23.30 -12.79 2.02
CA LEU A 158 -23.46 -12.43 3.42
C LEU A 158 -23.31 -10.92 3.62
N SER A 159 -23.67 -10.47 4.80
CA SER A 159 -23.46 -9.12 5.31
C SER A 159 -23.00 -9.15 6.77
N TYR A 160 -22.71 -7.99 7.32
CA TYR A 160 -22.44 -7.89 8.77
C TYR A 160 -23.62 -8.26 9.68
N ASP A 161 -24.83 -8.39 9.15
CA ASP A 161 -25.99 -8.82 9.93
C ASP A 161 -26.03 -10.35 10.11
N ASP A 162 -25.23 -11.08 9.33
CA ASP A 162 -25.11 -12.54 9.40
C ASP A 162 -24.03 -13.01 10.39
N VAL A 163 -23.23 -12.09 10.96
CA VAL A 163 -22.04 -12.41 11.76
C VAL A 163 -22.02 -11.65 13.08
N GLU A 164 -21.23 -12.12 14.06
CA GLU A 164 -20.99 -11.40 15.31
C GLU A 164 -19.88 -10.35 15.09
N LYS A 165 -20.19 -9.08 15.33
CA LYS A 165 -19.28 -7.94 15.14
C LYS A 165 -18.39 -7.76 16.35
N VAL A 166 -17.08 -7.93 16.20
CA VAL A 166 -16.09 -7.68 17.25
C VAL A 166 -15.32 -6.41 16.92
N PRO A 167 -15.43 -5.34 17.74
CA PRO A 167 -14.74 -4.09 17.48
C PRO A 167 -13.23 -4.24 17.51
N VAL A 168 -12.56 -3.76 16.45
CA VAL A 168 -11.11 -3.63 16.37
C VAL A 168 -10.74 -2.21 15.95
N ASN A 169 -9.54 -1.74 16.31
CA ASN A 169 -9.13 -0.38 15.98
C ASN A 169 -8.54 -0.28 14.56
N ASP A 170 -7.70 -1.24 14.22
CA ASP A 170 -6.93 -1.28 12.97
C ASP A 170 -6.54 -2.71 12.60
N PHE A 171 -5.78 -2.86 11.51
CA PHE A 171 -5.35 -4.19 11.01
C PHE A 171 -4.37 -4.90 11.96
N THR A 172 -3.61 -4.17 12.79
CA THR A 172 -2.71 -4.79 13.77
C THR A 172 -3.53 -5.36 14.92
N ALA A 173 -4.43 -4.56 15.50
CA ALA A 173 -5.34 -5.00 16.55
C ALA A 173 -6.24 -6.17 16.09
N MET A 174 -6.66 -6.19 14.81
CA MET A 174 -7.39 -7.31 14.22
C MET A 174 -6.55 -8.60 14.23
N ALA A 175 -5.30 -8.55 13.80
CA ALA A 175 -4.42 -9.73 13.79
C ALA A 175 -4.15 -10.23 15.21
N GLU A 176 -3.92 -9.34 16.17
CA GLU A 176 -3.73 -9.67 17.58
C GLU A 176 -4.97 -10.32 18.19
N ALA A 177 -6.16 -9.77 17.92
CA ALA A 177 -7.43 -10.33 18.37
C ALA A 177 -7.69 -11.73 17.79
N PHE A 178 -7.32 -11.97 16.53
CA PHE A 178 -7.41 -13.29 15.90
C PHE A 178 -6.46 -14.29 16.55
N VAL A 179 -5.21 -13.92 16.77
CA VAL A 179 -4.21 -14.76 17.48
C VAL A 179 -4.67 -15.07 18.91
N ALA A 180 -5.32 -14.11 19.58
CA ALA A 180 -5.88 -14.30 20.91
C ALA A 180 -7.19 -15.14 20.94
N GLY A 181 -7.68 -15.61 19.79
CA GLY A 181 -8.91 -16.41 19.70
C GLY A 181 -10.19 -15.60 19.95
N GLN A 182 -10.13 -14.28 19.84
CA GLN A 182 -11.30 -13.38 19.95
C GLN A 182 -12.07 -13.27 18.65
N LEU A 183 -11.44 -13.58 17.52
CA LEU A 183 -12.01 -13.60 16.18
C LEU A 183 -11.95 -15.01 15.60
N ASP A 184 -12.94 -15.38 14.80
CA ASP A 184 -12.98 -16.65 14.07
C ASP A 184 -12.43 -16.53 12.66
N ALA A 185 -12.43 -15.31 12.10
CA ALA A 185 -11.81 -14.99 10.82
C ALA A 185 -11.17 -13.58 10.85
N TYR A 186 -10.21 -13.34 9.96
CA TYR A 186 -9.58 -12.04 9.80
C TYR A 186 -9.16 -11.80 8.35
N ILE A 187 -8.79 -10.55 8.00
CA ILE A 187 -8.24 -10.23 6.69
C ILE A 187 -6.78 -10.70 6.63
N PHE A 188 -6.55 -11.72 5.84
CA PHE A 188 -5.24 -12.27 5.51
C PHE A 188 -4.70 -11.62 4.24
N VAL A 189 -3.61 -10.85 4.37
CA VAL A 189 -2.91 -10.22 3.24
C VAL A 189 -1.77 -11.13 2.81
N ILE A 190 -1.95 -11.78 1.69
CA ILE A 190 -1.09 -12.88 1.23
C ILE A 190 0.30 -12.35 0.86
N GLY A 191 1.33 -13.08 1.28
CA GLY A 191 2.73 -12.75 1.01
C GLY A 191 3.29 -11.60 1.85
N THR A 192 2.73 -11.38 3.06
CA THR A 192 3.24 -10.35 4.00
C THR A 192 3.82 -10.97 5.26
N PRO A 193 4.92 -10.40 5.80
CA PRO A 193 5.59 -10.95 6.99
C PRO A 193 4.69 -11.06 8.22
N ARG A 194 3.78 -10.08 8.42
CA ARG A 194 2.83 -10.11 9.53
C ARG A 194 1.94 -11.34 9.45
N ASP A 195 1.35 -11.57 8.29
CA ASP A 195 0.35 -12.62 8.13
C ASP A 195 1.00 -14.02 8.08
N GLU A 196 2.26 -14.11 7.63
CA GLU A 196 3.07 -15.32 7.80
C GLU A 196 3.35 -15.61 9.29
N GLN A 197 3.59 -14.58 10.10
CA GLN A 197 3.76 -14.74 11.53
C GLN A 197 2.46 -15.19 12.21
N VAL A 198 1.32 -14.63 11.84
CA VAL A 198 -0.01 -15.06 12.33
C VAL A 198 -0.19 -16.54 12.02
N SER A 199 0.02 -16.97 10.77
CA SER A 199 -0.08 -18.36 10.35
C SER A 199 0.75 -19.29 11.25
N ARG A 200 2.04 -18.98 11.41
CA ARG A 200 2.93 -19.78 12.28
C ARG A 200 2.43 -19.83 13.73
N THR A 201 1.87 -18.75 14.24
CA THR A 201 1.41 -18.67 15.64
C THR A 201 0.17 -19.50 15.89
N VAL A 202 -0.76 -19.55 14.95
CA VAL A 202 -2.05 -20.27 15.10
C VAL A 202 -2.02 -21.69 14.53
N GLY A 203 -0.87 -22.17 14.03
CA GLY A 203 -0.72 -23.52 13.47
C GLY A 203 -1.21 -23.68 12.04
N GLY A 204 -1.31 -22.60 11.29
CA GLY A 204 -1.74 -22.56 9.89
C GLY A 204 -3.09 -21.88 9.68
N LEU A 205 -3.26 -21.33 8.49
CA LEU A 205 -4.46 -20.64 8.07
C LEU A 205 -5.14 -21.38 6.91
N LEU A 206 -6.42 -21.15 6.75
CA LEU A 206 -7.20 -21.52 5.58
C LEU A 206 -7.83 -20.26 5.00
N PRO A 207 -7.28 -19.71 3.90
CA PRO A 207 -7.95 -18.67 3.14
C PRO A 207 -9.25 -19.20 2.54
N LEU A 208 -10.37 -18.56 2.81
CA LEU A 208 -11.66 -18.94 2.23
C LEU A 208 -11.70 -18.49 0.77
N PRO A 209 -11.92 -19.41 -0.20
CA PRO A 209 -11.91 -19.08 -1.62
C PRO A 209 -13.13 -18.23 -1.98
N PHE A 210 -12.91 -17.14 -2.72
CA PHE A 210 -13.99 -16.33 -3.27
C PHE A 210 -14.76 -17.07 -4.36
N VAL A 211 -16.05 -16.74 -4.48
CA VAL A 211 -16.87 -17.16 -5.62
C VAL A 211 -16.56 -16.23 -6.80
N ASP A 212 -16.15 -16.78 -7.93
CA ASP A 212 -15.69 -16.02 -9.10
C ASP A 212 -16.75 -15.86 -10.22
N GLY A 213 -18.01 -16.16 -9.93
CA GLY A 213 -19.12 -15.89 -10.83
C GLY A 213 -19.41 -14.41 -10.99
N ALA A 214 -19.87 -13.98 -12.16
CA ALA A 214 -20.13 -12.58 -12.51
C ALA A 214 -21.01 -11.84 -11.48
N GLU A 215 -22.02 -12.51 -10.92
CA GLU A 215 -22.90 -11.94 -9.90
C GLU A 215 -22.14 -11.70 -8.57
N ALA A 216 -21.29 -12.64 -8.15
CA ALA A 216 -20.49 -12.52 -6.93
C ALA A 216 -19.43 -11.40 -7.09
N VAL A 217 -18.81 -11.28 -8.27
CA VAL A 217 -17.92 -10.16 -8.59
C VAL A 217 -18.67 -8.84 -8.54
N ALA A 218 -19.87 -8.77 -9.11
CA ALA A 218 -20.68 -7.54 -9.09
C ALA A 218 -21.04 -7.10 -7.66
N ARG A 219 -21.33 -8.05 -6.75
CA ARG A 219 -21.57 -7.73 -5.33
C ARG A 219 -20.33 -7.12 -4.66
N VAL A 220 -19.14 -7.63 -4.95
CA VAL A 220 -17.88 -7.03 -4.47
C VAL A 220 -17.71 -5.62 -5.01
N GLN A 221 -17.89 -5.44 -6.33
CA GLN A 221 -17.67 -4.16 -7.01
C GLN A 221 -18.71 -3.09 -6.65
N ALA A 222 -19.90 -3.48 -6.19
CA ALA A 222 -20.87 -2.55 -5.63
C ALA A 222 -20.34 -1.82 -4.38
N ILE A 223 -19.41 -2.45 -3.63
CA ILE A 223 -18.79 -1.90 -2.41
C ILE A 223 -17.39 -1.35 -2.73
N LEU A 224 -16.60 -2.06 -3.53
CA LEU A 224 -15.24 -1.73 -3.95
C LEU A 224 -15.14 -1.68 -5.48
N PRO A 225 -15.50 -0.56 -6.14
CA PRO A 225 -15.67 -0.49 -7.61
C PRO A 225 -14.45 -0.87 -8.43
N VAL A 226 -13.25 -0.69 -7.89
CA VAL A 226 -11.98 -0.98 -8.61
C VAL A 226 -11.32 -2.30 -8.18
N ALA A 227 -12.00 -3.08 -7.35
CA ALA A 227 -11.53 -4.40 -6.95
C ALA A 227 -11.83 -5.44 -8.03
N SER A 228 -10.99 -6.46 -8.09
CA SER A 228 -11.15 -7.64 -8.93
C SER A 228 -10.91 -8.92 -8.15
N LEU A 229 -11.16 -10.07 -8.78
CA LEU A 229 -10.79 -11.35 -8.22
C LEU A 229 -9.62 -11.91 -9.03
N GLY A 230 -8.58 -12.33 -8.30
CA GLY A 230 -7.41 -13.00 -8.85
C GLY A 230 -7.39 -14.48 -8.49
N ARG A 231 -6.64 -15.28 -9.24
CA ARG A 231 -6.38 -16.69 -8.95
C ARG A 231 -4.93 -16.85 -8.56
N LEU A 232 -4.68 -17.37 -7.37
CA LEU A 232 -3.35 -17.72 -6.90
C LEU A 232 -3.14 -19.23 -7.08
N GLN A 233 -2.02 -19.58 -7.70
CA GLN A 233 -1.51 -20.94 -7.70
C GLN A 233 -0.66 -21.18 -6.46
N PRO A 234 -0.56 -22.43 -5.98
CA PRO A 234 0.39 -22.78 -4.94
C PRO A 234 1.82 -22.38 -5.31
N ASP A 235 2.50 -21.73 -4.38
CA ASP A 235 3.89 -21.34 -4.54
C ASP A 235 4.58 -21.48 -3.17
N PRO A 236 5.79 -22.06 -3.09
CA PRO A 236 6.52 -22.23 -1.82
C PRO A 236 6.76 -20.92 -1.04
N SER A 237 6.76 -19.79 -1.72
CA SER A 237 6.88 -18.46 -1.09
C SER A 237 5.56 -17.92 -0.52
N LEU A 238 4.43 -18.58 -0.79
CA LEU A 238 3.10 -18.17 -0.33
C LEU A 238 2.59 -19.11 0.75
N VAL A 239 2.71 -18.68 2.00
CA VAL A 239 2.23 -19.44 3.15
C VAL A 239 0.71 -19.67 3.04
N ASP A 240 0.24 -20.89 3.34
CA ASP A 240 -1.15 -21.31 3.37
C ASP A 240 -1.92 -21.27 2.04
N ILE A 241 -1.23 -21.11 0.91
CA ILE A 241 -1.82 -21.28 -0.43
C ILE A 241 -1.46 -22.68 -0.94
N GLU A 242 -2.19 -23.69 -0.48
CA GLU A 242 -1.93 -25.12 -0.79
C GLU A 242 -2.57 -25.60 -2.09
N LYS A 243 -3.53 -24.86 -2.64
CA LYS A 243 -4.26 -25.14 -3.88
C LYS A 243 -4.61 -23.83 -4.59
N GLU A 244 -5.03 -23.91 -5.86
CA GLU A 244 -5.58 -22.73 -6.54
C GLU A 244 -6.65 -22.08 -5.67
N THR A 245 -6.46 -20.81 -5.35
CA THR A 245 -7.33 -20.04 -4.46
C THR A 245 -7.75 -18.75 -5.15
N VAL A 246 -9.06 -18.52 -5.23
CA VAL A 246 -9.60 -17.24 -5.71
C VAL A 246 -9.57 -16.24 -4.55
N VAL A 247 -9.00 -15.06 -4.81
CA VAL A 247 -8.75 -14.04 -3.79
C VAL A 247 -9.26 -12.67 -4.26
N LEU A 248 -9.54 -11.79 -3.32
CA LEU A 248 -9.79 -10.37 -3.61
C LEU A 248 -8.46 -9.70 -3.94
N GLU A 249 -8.44 -8.88 -4.99
CA GLU A 249 -7.29 -8.05 -5.32
C GLU A 249 -7.70 -6.64 -5.73
N TYR A 250 -6.84 -5.68 -5.41
CA TYR A 250 -6.88 -4.32 -5.89
C TYR A 250 -5.48 -3.74 -5.93
N ASP A 251 -5.25 -2.83 -6.86
CA ASP A 251 -3.94 -2.24 -7.06
C ASP A 251 -3.58 -1.23 -5.97
N TYR A 252 -2.29 -1.10 -5.70
CA TYR A 252 -1.69 0.01 -4.96
C TYR A 252 -1.05 1.00 -5.91
N PHE A 253 -1.11 2.27 -5.53
CA PHE A 253 -0.51 3.35 -6.28
C PHE A 253 0.43 4.18 -5.42
N VAL A 254 1.54 4.58 -6.01
CA VAL A 254 2.32 5.73 -5.56
C VAL A 254 1.69 6.97 -6.19
N TYR A 255 1.48 7.98 -5.38
CA TYR A 255 0.96 9.29 -5.78
C TYR A 255 1.80 10.40 -5.14
N THR A 256 1.67 11.62 -5.64
CA THR A 256 2.41 12.80 -5.21
C THR A 256 1.55 14.05 -5.32
N HIS A 257 2.05 15.20 -4.89
CA HIS A 257 1.46 16.51 -5.12
C HIS A 257 1.72 17.00 -6.57
N ALA A 258 0.76 17.73 -7.15
CA ALA A 258 0.86 18.25 -8.53
C ALA A 258 2.05 19.22 -8.73
N GLY A 259 2.53 19.84 -7.68
CA GLY A 259 3.67 20.74 -7.68
C GLY A 259 4.99 20.09 -7.27
N GLU A 260 5.04 18.77 -7.13
CA GLU A 260 6.29 18.07 -6.83
C GLU A 260 7.32 18.30 -7.96
N ALA A 261 8.60 18.35 -7.62
CA ALA A 261 9.65 18.59 -8.59
C ALA A 261 9.71 17.45 -9.62
N GLU A 262 9.72 17.79 -10.92
CA GLU A 262 9.76 16.81 -12.00
C GLU A 262 10.94 15.85 -11.89
N GLU A 263 12.10 16.33 -11.46
CA GLU A 263 13.30 15.51 -11.25
C GLU A 263 13.08 14.47 -10.14
N THR A 264 12.44 14.85 -9.03
CA THR A 264 12.14 13.95 -7.91
C THR A 264 11.16 12.85 -8.35
N VAL A 265 10.08 13.22 -9.05
CA VAL A 265 9.12 12.26 -9.58
C VAL A 265 9.75 11.35 -10.63
N ARG A 266 10.60 11.90 -11.50
CA ARG A 266 11.35 11.14 -12.51
C ARG A 266 12.22 10.07 -11.86
N LYS A 267 13.02 10.45 -10.86
CA LYS A 267 13.87 9.52 -10.10
C LYS A 267 13.03 8.44 -9.41
N MET A 268 11.88 8.82 -8.83
CA MET A 268 10.97 7.86 -8.20
C MET A 268 10.46 6.81 -9.20
N VAL A 269 9.89 7.23 -10.32
CA VAL A 269 9.33 6.29 -11.29
C VAL A 269 10.39 5.40 -11.95
N GLU A 270 11.59 5.93 -12.22
CA GLU A 270 12.74 5.17 -12.71
C GLU A 270 13.21 4.13 -11.70
N SER A 271 13.27 4.51 -10.43
CA SER A 271 13.66 3.61 -9.33
C SER A 271 12.67 2.46 -9.15
N LEU A 272 11.38 2.73 -9.20
CA LEU A 272 10.35 1.70 -9.14
C LEU A 272 10.45 0.76 -10.35
N HIS A 273 10.58 1.33 -11.56
CA HIS A 273 10.67 0.54 -12.78
C HIS A 273 11.87 -0.42 -12.79
N GLY A 274 13.05 0.07 -12.40
CA GLY A 274 14.29 -0.73 -12.38
C GLY A 274 14.49 -1.56 -11.11
N GLY A 275 13.72 -1.29 -10.04
CA GLY A 275 13.98 -1.79 -8.69
C GLY A 275 13.18 -3.02 -8.27
N LYS A 276 12.49 -3.70 -9.20
CA LYS A 276 11.63 -4.85 -8.85
C LYS A 276 12.35 -5.88 -7.99
N ASP A 277 13.54 -6.31 -8.37
CA ASP A 277 14.27 -7.36 -7.66
C ASP A 277 14.66 -6.94 -6.24
N LEU A 278 15.03 -5.67 -6.03
CA LEU A 278 15.31 -5.12 -4.70
C LEU A 278 14.05 -5.10 -3.84
N MET A 279 12.92 -4.73 -4.42
CA MET A 279 11.65 -4.70 -3.72
C MET A 279 11.17 -6.10 -3.35
N VAL A 280 11.32 -7.09 -4.22
CA VAL A 280 10.99 -8.51 -3.95
C VAL A 280 11.82 -9.07 -2.81
N GLN A 281 13.12 -8.75 -2.74
CA GLN A 281 13.98 -9.16 -1.62
C GLN A 281 13.51 -8.61 -0.28
N SER A 282 12.82 -7.47 -0.27
CA SER A 282 12.30 -6.83 0.93
C SER A 282 10.90 -7.31 1.30
N VAL A 283 10.04 -7.54 0.31
CA VAL A 283 8.63 -7.95 0.50
C VAL A 283 8.22 -8.91 -0.62
N ALA A 284 7.92 -10.17 -0.27
CA ALA A 284 7.61 -11.22 -1.25
C ALA A 284 6.45 -10.85 -2.20
N SER A 285 5.42 -10.15 -1.70
CA SER A 285 4.28 -9.71 -2.54
C SER A 285 4.67 -8.76 -3.69
N MET A 286 5.87 -8.14 -3.63
CA MET A 286 6.39 -7.34 -4.75
C MET A 286 6.76 -8.20 -5.97
N ALA A 287 6.78 -9.52 -5.87
CA ALA A 287 6.88 -10.42 -7.03
C ALA A 287 5.74 -10.19 -8.05
N TRP A 288 4.58 -9.75 -7.58
CA TRP A 288 3.42 -9.42 -8.43
C TRP A 288 3.47 -8.03 -9.06
N PHE A 289 4.44 -7.22 -8.67
CA PHE A 289 4.70 -5.95 -9.34
C PHE A 289 5.20 -6.20 -10.76
N ASP A 290 4.53 -5.58 -11.73
CA ASP A 290 4.91 -5.64 -13.14
C ASP A 290 5.30 -4.24 -13.61
N PRO A 291 6.61 -3.98 -13.83
CA PRO A 291 7.08 -2.68 -14.31
C PRO A 291 6.47 -2.26 -15.65
N ALA A 292 6.06 -3.21 -16.50
CA ALA A 292 5.40 -2.91 -17.77
C ALA A 292 3.97 -2.37 -17.59
N ARG A 293 3.37 -2.55 -16.42
CA ARG A 293 2.00 -2.14 -16.10
C ARG A 293 1.91 -0.99 -15.09
N MET A 294 2.98 -0.22 -14.92
CA MET A 294 3.02 0.92 -14.00
C MET A 294 2.05 2.04 -14.41
N ASN A 295 1.79 2.16 -15.73
CA ASN A 295 0.86 3.13 -16.30
C ASN A 295 -0.56 2.54 -16.39
N ALA A 296 -1.20 2.24 -15.26
CA ALA A 296 -2.56 1.71 -15.26
C ALA A 296 -3.61 2.82 -15.33
N ASN A 297 -4.62 2.63 -16.16
CA ASN A 297 -5.70 3.61 -16.30
C ASN A 297 -6.71 3.50 -15.14
N LEU A 298 -6.61 4.41 -14.18
CA LEU A 298 -7.58 4.57 -13.08
C LEU A 298 -8.60 5.69 -13.35
N GLY A 299 -8.52 6.33 -14.53
CA GLY A 299 -9.33 7.52 -14.87
C GLY A 299 -8.93 8.77 -14.08
N LEU A 300 -7.70 8.83 -13.60
CA LEU A 300 -7.13 9.90 -12.78
C LEU A 300 -5.85 10.45 -13.42
N PRO A 301 -5.51 11.74 -13.20
CA PRO A 301 -4.33 12.34 -13.77
C PRO A 301 -3.05 11.79 -13.12
N TYR A 302 -2.08 11.48 -13.95
CA TYR A 302 -0.69 11.24 -13.52
C TYR A 302 0.09 12.54 -13.42
N HIS A 303 1.21 12.51 -12.69
CA HIS A 303 2.16 13.61 -12.71
C HIS A 303 2.85 13.68 -14.09
N PRO A 304 3.05 14.89 -14.66
CA PRO A 304 3.63 15.05 -16.02
C PRO A 304 4.97 14.31 -16.23
N ALA A 305 5.84 14.30 -15.21
CA ALA A 305 7.13 13.59 -15.28
C ALA A 305 6.97 12.07 -15.35
N ALA A 306 5.94 11.51 -14.67
CA ALA A 306 5.63 10.09 -14.75
C ALA A 306 5.07 9.72 -16.12
N GLU A 307 4.14 10.53 -16.68
CA GLU A 307 3.62 10.35 -18.04
C GLU A 307 4.73 10.44 -19.10
N ALA A 308 5.68 11.37 -18.95
CA ALA A 308 6.82 11.50 -19.84
C ALA A 308 7.68 10.23 -19.83
N PHE A 309 7.97 9.69 -18.63
CA PHE A 309 8.69 8.43 -18.47
C PHE A 309 7.97 7.27 -19.16
N PHE A 310 6.65 7.14 -18.96
CA PHE A 310 5.87 6.05 -19.55
C PHE A 310 5.88 6.12 -21.08
N ARG A 311 5.76 7.32 -21.66
CA ARG A 311 5.87 7.51 -23.12
C ARG A 311 7.26 7.11 -23.65
N GLU A 312 8.32 7.50 -22.96
CA GLU A 312 9.70 7.14 -23.33
C GLU A 312 9.96 5.64 -23.30
N LYS A 313 9.35 4.95 -22.34
CA LYS A 313 9.46 3.49 -22.20
C LYS A 313 8.46 2.70 -23.05
N GLY A 314 7.55 3.37 -23.76
CA GLY A 314 6.48 2.70 -24.52
C GLY A 314 5.47 1.98 -23.65
N LEU A 315 5.29 2.40 -22.40
CA LEU A 315 4.30 1.83 -21.49
C LEU A 315 2.95 2.49 -21.76
N SER A 316 2.07 1.79 -22.48
CA SER A 316 0.68 2.21 -22.71
C SER A 316 -0.24 1.75 -21.56
N HIS A 317 -1.41 2.41 -21.44
CA HIS A 317 -2.49 1.99 -20.52
C HIS A 317 -3.03 0.61 -20.92
#